data_b5b1cff73e0ac83292e70da6e408b61c
#
_entry.id   b5b1cff73e0ac83292e70da6e408b61c
#
_cell.length_a   1.000
_cell.length_b   1.000
_cell.length_c   1.000
_cell.angle_alpha   90.00
_cell.angle_beta   90.00
_cell.angle_gamma   90.00
#
_symmetry.space_group_name_H-M   'P 1'
#
loop_
_entity.id
_entity.type
_entity.pdbx_description
1 polymer ?
#
loop_
_entity_poly.entity_id
_entity_poly.type
_entity_poly.pdbx_seq_one_letter_code
_entity_poly.pdbx_strand_id
1 'polypeptide(L)'
;MERVGIGALLASVAGIGTAIVRSLVPNVLYEPSQRFKAGPPEQFPEGATFIEDQRVFIFREQKTFYAISAVCQHLGCTVKLISLNQPKTVTIDGHPAEEHREFHCPCHGSKYYGNGVNYAGPAPRPLNWYRLAVSPDDGQLVVDLSEPVNRDFRLTV
;
A
#
# COMPACT_ATOMS: atom_id res chain seq x y z
N MET A 1 22.59 18.14 -54.82
CA MET A 1 22.97 17.72 -53.44
C MET A 1 22.21 18.47 -52.34
N GLU A 2 21.98 19.79 -52.44
CA GLU A 2 21.28 20.57 -51.39
C GLU A 2 19.84 20.07 -51.07
N ARG A 3 19.05 19.74 -52.09
CA ARG A 3 17.64 19.29 -51.87
C ARG A 3 17.52 17.99 -51.13
N VAL A 4 18.51 17.08 -51.29
CA VAL A 4 18.54 15.80 -50.57
C VAL A 4 18.86 16.03 -49.07
N GLY A 5 19.76 16.94 -48.78
CA GLY A 5 20.15 17.30 -47.42
C GLY A 5 19.01 17.95 -46.62
N ILE A 6 18.27 18.86 -47.25
CA ILE A 6 17.10 19.51 -46.63
C ILE A 6 15.99 18.47 -46.35
N GLY A 7 15.73 17.55 -47.29
CA GLY A 7 14.75 16.50 -47.08
C GLY A 7 15.08 15.57 -45.89
N ALA A 8 16.35 15.19 -45.79
CA ALA A 8 16.85 14.36 -44.69
C ALA A 8 16.76 15.10 -43.34
N LEU A 9 17.09 16.38 -43.30
CA LEU A 9 16.97 17.19 -42.09
C LEU A 9 15.51 17.30 -41.63
N LEU A 10 14.60 17.61 -42.54
CA LEU A 10 13.17 17.73 -42.21
C LEU A 10 12.60 16.40 -41.71
N ALA A 11 12.96 15.29 -42.33
CA ALA A 11 12.55 13.96 -41.87
C ALA A 11 13.08 13.63 -40.46
N SER A 12 14.35 13.98 -40.19
CA SER A 12 14.94 13.79 -38.86
C SER A 12 14.24 14.63 -37.78
N VAL A 13 13.97 15.91 -38.07
CA VAL A 13 13.28 16.82 -37.16
C VAL A 13 11.84 16.33 -36.90
N ALA A 14 11.14 15.89 -37.94
CA ALA A 14 9.80 15.30 -37.79
C ALA A 14 9.82 14.03 -36.96
N GLY A 15 10.78 13.13 -37.17
CA GLY A 15 10.96 11.90 -36.41
C GLY A 15 11.24 12.17 -34.94
N ILE A 16 12.16 13.09 -34.63
CA ILE A 16 12.47 13.51 -33.25
C ILE A 16 11.24 14.15 -32.59
N GLY A 17 10.57 15.06 -33.30
CA GLY A 17 9.35 15.71 -32.81
C GLY A 17 8.26 14.69 -32.46
N THR A 18 8.03 13.70 -33.31
CA THR A 18 7.07 12.62 -33.09
C THR A 18 7.45 11.78 -31.89
N ALA A 19 8.74 11.43 -31.73
CA ALA A 19 9.21 10.66 -30.58
C ALA A 19 9.03 11.43 -29.27
N ILE A 20 9.32 12.74 -29.25
CA ILE A 20 9.11 13.61 -28.08
C ILE A 20 7.62 13.67 -27.72
N VAL A 21 6.72 13.92 -28.70
CA VAL A 21 5.28 13.97 -28.44
C VAL A 21 4.78 12.63 -27.91
N ARG A 22 5.24 11.51 -28.49
CA ARG A 22 4.86 10.18 -28.03
C ARG A 22 5.36 9.88 -26.62
N SER A 23 6.52 10.40 -26.23
CA SER A 23 7.04 10.22 -24.87
C SER A 23 6.27 11.00 -23.81
N LEU A 24 5.52 12.04 -24.19
CA LEU A 24 4.67 12.81 -23.30
C LEU A 24 3.31 12.13 -23.05
N VAL A 25 2.96 11.13 -23.86
CA VAL A 25 1.74 10.32 -23.63
C VAL A 25 2.09 9.17 -22.68
N PRO A 26 1.60 9.20 -21.43
CA PRO A 26 1.88 8.13 -20.48
C PRO A 26 1.37 6.78 -21.04
N ASN A 27 2.19 5.74 -20.95
CA ASN A 27 1.83 4.39 -21.37
C ASN A 27 1.08 3.65 -20.25
N VAL A 28 0.16 4.35 -19.57
CA VAL A 28 -0.52 3.94 -18.33
C VAL A 28 -1.76 3.07 -18.58
N LEU A 29 -1.83 2.36 -19.68
CA LEU A 29 -2.98 1.52 -19.99
C LEU A 29 -3.06 0.22 -19.16
N TYR A 30 -2.11 -0.02 -18.26
CA TYR A 30 -2.00 -1.26 -17.48
C TYR A 30 -1.61 -1.02 -16.01
N GLU A 31 -2.19 0.00 -15.38
CA GLU A 31 -2.12 0.03 -13.91
C GLU A 31 -2.93 -1.16 -13.37
N PRO A 32 -2.32 -2.01 -12.53
CA PRO A 32 -3.06 -3.10 -11.91
C PRO A 32 -4.22 -2.53 -11.10
N SER A 33 -5.35 -3.24 -11.11
CA SER A 33 -6.50 -2.83 -10.32
C SER A 33 -6.09 -2.62 -8.87
N GLN A 34 -6.36 -1.43 -8.35
CA GLN A 34 -6.11 -1.10 -6.95
C GLN A 34 -7.13 -1.75 -6.00
N ARG A 35 -8.18 -2.38 -6.56
CA ARG A 35 -9.15 -3.16 -5.81
C ARG A 35 -8.98 -4.63 -6.12
N PHE A 36 -8.90 -5.44 -5.07
CA PHE A 36 -8.79 -6.89 -5.19
C PHE A 36 -9.67 -7.62 -4.19
N LYS A 37 -10.13 -8.80 -4.56
CA LYS A 37 -10.84 -9.73 -3.68
C LYS A 37 -9.82 -10.54 -2.89
N ALA A 38 -9.88 -10.43 -1.57
CA ALA A 38 -8.94 -11.12 -0.70
C ALA A 38 -9.41 -12.53 -0.31
N GLY A 39 -10.70 -12.81 -0.44
CA GLY A 39 -11.33 -14.08 -0.09
C GLY A 39 -12.48 -13.92 0.89
N PRO A 40 -13.22 -14.99 1.19
CA PRO A 40 -14.32 -14.94 2.14
C PRO A 40 -13.82 -14.72 3.58
N PRO A 41 -14.58 -13.99 4.41
CA PRO A 41 -14.17 -13.63 5.80
C PRO A 41 -13.76 -14.82 6.66
N GLU A 42 -14.35 -15.98 6.42
CA GLU A 42 -14.11 -17.22 7.19
C GLU A 42 -12.71 -17.79 6.98
N GLN A 43 -12.05 -17.45 5.86
CA GLN A 43 -10.67 -17.91 5.58
C GLN A 43 -9.62 -17.18 6.40
N PHE A 44 -9.98 -16.05 7.01
CA PHE A 44 -9.04 -15.26 7.79
C PHE A 44 -9.05 -15.72 9.24
N PRO A 45 -7.92 -16.27 9.76
CA PRO A 45 -7.80 -16.58 11.17
C PRO A 45 -7.80 -15.30 12.03
N GLU A 46 -8.03 -15.47 13.33
CA GLU A 46 -7.81 -14.37 14.28
C GLU A 46 -6.37 -13.84 14.19
N GLY A 47 -6.24 -12.53 14.25
CA GLY A 47 -4.96 -11.84 14.13
C GLY A 47 -4.69 -11.33 12.72
N ALA A 48 -3.45 -11.46 12.26
CA ALA A 48 -2.99 -10.87 11.02
C ALA A 48 -2.76 -11.91 9.93
N THR A 49 -3.27 -11.65 8.74
CA THR A 49 -2.96 -12.39 7.51
C THR A 49 -2.22 -11.46 6.55
N PHE A 50 -1.06 -11.88 6.07
CA PHE A 50 -0.28 -11.12 5.09
C PHE A 50 -0.62 -11.55 3.66
N ILE A 51 -1.08 -10.61 2.84
CA ILE A 51 -1.33 -10.79 1.41
C ILE A 51 -0.07 -10.31 0.68
N GLU A 52 0.79 -11.24 0.32
CA GLU A 52 2.14 -10.94 -0.17
C GLU A 52 2.13 -10.15 -1.48
N ASP A 53 1.36 -10.58 -2.48
CA ASP A 53 1.29 -9.96 -3.80
C ASP A 53 0.82 -8.50 -3.75
N GLN A 54 -0.05 -8.17 -2.80
CA GLN A 54 -0.61 -6.84 -2.61
C GLN A 54 0.09 -6.03 -1.52
N ARG A 55 0.99 -6.67 -0.78
CA ARG A 55 1.72 -6.09 0.37
C ARG A 55 0.79 -5.40 1.36
N VAL A 56 -0.24 -6.14 1.81
CA VAL A 56 -1.26 -5.70 2.76
C VAL A 56 -1.40 -6.72 3.86
N PHE A 57 -1.51 -6.27 5.09
CA PHE A 57 -1.96 -7.07 6.21
C PHE A 57 -3.47 -6.88 6.38
N ILE A 58 -4.22 -7.98 6.43
CA ILE A 58 -5.61 -8.00 6.84
C ILE A 58 -5.65 -8.54 8.26
N PHE A 59 -6.24 -7.76 9.14
CA PHE A 59 -6.44 -8.12 10.55
C PHE A 59 -7.88 -8.53 10.76
N ARG A 60 -8.05 -9.61 11.55
CA ARG A 60 -9.33 -10.03 12.08
C ARG A 60 -9.31 -9.96 13.60
N GLU A 61 -10.28 -9.29 14.17
CA GLU A 61 -10.54 -9.22 15.60
C GLU A 61 -12.02 -9.58 15.81
N GLN A 62 -12.27 -10.86 16.13
CA GLN A 62 -13.60 -11.45 16.22
C GLN A 62 -14.38 -11.33 14.87
N LYS A 63 -15.40 -10.45 14.81
CA LYS A 63 -16.19 -10.16 13.61
C LYS A 63 -15.74 -8.89 12.87
N THR A 64 -14.64 -8.30 13.31
CA THR A 64 -14.17 -7.01 12.80
C THR A 64 -12.90 -7.21 11.98
N PHE A 65 -12.85 -6.52 10.84
CA PHE A 65 -11.73 -6.56 9.92
C PHE A 65 -11.18 -5.17 9.64
N TYR A 66 -9.88 -5.07 9.44
CA TYR A 66 -9.22 -3.87 8.94
C TYR A 66 -7.95 -4.22 8.16
N ALA A 67 -7.50 -3.33 7.30
CA ALA A 67 -6.34 -3.55 6.43
C ALA A 67 -5.29 -2.45 6.62
N ILE A 68 -4.03 -2.88 6.81
CA ILE A 68 -2.87 -1.99 6.95
C ILE A 68 -1.86 -2.32 5.86
N SER A 69 -1.35 -1.27 5.20
CA SER A 69 -0.29 -1.40 4.19
C SER A 69 0.99 -2.00 4.79
N ALA A 70 1.58 -2.95 4.08
CA ALA A 70 2.93 -3.42 4.39
C ALA A 70 4.02 -2.59 3.69
N VAL A 71 3.68 -1.49 3.04
CA VAL A 71 4.62 -0.64 2.30
C VAL A 71 5.16 0.45 3.22
N CYS A 72 6.46 0.37 3.52
CA CYS A 72 7.16 1.36 4.33
C CYS A 72 7.08 2.75 3.71
N GLN A 73 6.71 3.75 4.50
CA GLN A 73 6.53 5.12 4.06
C GLN A 73 7.85 5.91 3.86
N HIS A 74 9.01 5.23 4.00
CA HIS A 74 10.31 5.82 3.65
C HIS A 74 10.60 5.67 2.15
N LEU A 75 10.88 4.45 1.68
CA LEU A 75 11.23 4.14 0.30
C LEU A 75 10.53 2.87 -0.23
N GLY A 76 9.37 2.52 0.32
CA GLY A 76 8.52 1.47 -0.24
C GLY A 76 8.93 0.02 0.05
N CYS A 77 9.89 -0.25 0.96
CA CYS A 77 10.21 -1.62 1.37
C CYS A 77 9.03 -2.28 2.08
N THR A 78 8.93 -3.60 1.99
CA THR A 78 7.91 -4.36 2.74
C THR A 78 8.30 -4.44 4.21
N VAL A 79 7.42 -3.97 5.09
CA VAL A 79 7.59 -4.09 6.54
C VAL A 79 7.21 -5.49 7.02
N LYS A 80 7.83 -5.93 8.11
CA LYS A 80 7.52 -7.20 8.79
C LYS A 80 6.70 -6.92 10.03
N LEU A 81 5.65 -7.71 10.25
CA LEU A 81 4.90 -7.71 11.50
C LEU A 81 5.66 -8.53 12.54
N ILE A 82 5.88 -7.95 13.71
CA ILE A 82 6.57 -8.55 14.84
C ILE A 82 5.60 -8.62 16.01
N SER A 83 5.31 -9.81 16.51
CA SER A 83 4.58 -9.99 17.76
C SER A 83 5.51 -9.73 18.94
N LEU A 84 5.03 -8.99 19.92
CA LEU A 84 5.77 -8.71 21.15
C LEU A 84 5.55 -9.84 22.15
N ASN A 85 6.62 -10.33 22.76
CA ASN A 85 6.53 -11.36 23.81
C ASN A 85 5.81 -10.84 25.07
N GLN A 86 5.91 -9.55 25.33
CA GLN A 86 5.21 -8.85 26.40
C GLN A 86 4.60 -7.57 25.83
N PRO A 87 3.34 -7.27 26.17
CA PRO A 87 2.73 -6.01 25.78
C PRO A 87 3.53 -4.81 26.29
N LYS A 88 3.55 -3.75 25.51
CA LYS A 88 4.18 -2.48 25.90
C LYS A 88 3.14 -1.40 26.03
N THR A 89 3.12 -0.69 27.15
CA THR A 89 2.33 0.53 27.27
C THR A 89 3.08 1.68 26.58
N VAL A 90 2.46 2.30 25.61
CA VAL A 90 3.00 3.41 24.82
C VAL A 90 1.99 4.54 24.77
N THR A 91 2.45 5.73 24.38
CA THR A 91 1.54 6.87 24.14
C THR A 91 1.45 7.09 22.64
N ILE A 92 0.25 6.97 22.08
CA ILE A 92 -0.02 7.20 20.66
C ILE A 92 -1.05 8.32 20.55
N ASP A 93 -0.72 9.39 19.81
CA ASP A 93 -1.58 10.56 19.63
C ASP A 93 -2.06 11.17 20.98
N GLY A 94 -1.22 11.10 22.02
CA GLY A 94 -1.52 11.62 23.36
C GLY A 94 -2.34 10.69 24.25
N HIS A 95 -2.69 9.49 23.79
CA HIS A 95 -3.49 8.51 24.53
C HIS A 95 -2.63 7.27 24.88
N PRO A 96 -2.74 6.71 26.10
CA PRO A 96 -2.10 5.46 26.43
C PRO A 96 -2.71 4.31 25.62
N ALA A 97 -1.85 3.47 25.05
CA ALA A 97 -2.24 2.29 24.31
C ALA A 97 -1.36 1.11 24.71
N GLU A 98 -1.92 -0.09 24.71
CA GLU A 98 -1.18 -1.33 24.93
C GLU A 98 -0.88 -1.98 23.59
N GLU A 99 0.40 -2.09 23.26
CA GLU A 99 0.89 -2.65 22.00
C GLU A 99 1.34 -4.09 22.17
N HIS A 100 0.74 -4.98 21.38
CA HIS A 100 1.05 -6.41 21.34
C HIS A 100 1.88 -6.79 20.11
N ARG A 101 2.06 -5.85 19.17
CA ARG A 101 2.74 -6.05 17.89
C ARG A 101 3.32 -4.74 17.37
N GLU A 102 4.32 -4.86 16.51
CA GLU A 102 4.97 -3.72 15.85
C GLU A 102 5.25 -4.08 14.38
N PHE A 103 5.42 -3.07 13.52
CA PHE A 103 5.95 -3.28 12.18
C PHE A 103 7.37 -2.75 12.09
N HIS A 104 8.27 -3.58 11.56
CA HIS A 104 9.66 -3.20 11.35
C HIS A 104 10.02 -3.24 9.87
N CYS A 105 10.63 -2.17 9.38
CA CYS A 105 11.18 -2.12 8.03
C CYS A 105 12.64 -2.59 8.05
N PRO A 106 12.99 -3.68 7.34
CA PRO A 106 14.35 -4.23 7.38
C PRO A 106 15.38 -3.38 6.62
N CYS A 107 14.92 -2.46 5.73
CA CYS A 107 15.83 -1.72 4.87
C CYS A 107 16.60 -0.63 5.63
N HIS A 108 15.90 0.25 6.35
CA HIS A 108 16.50 1.41 7.02
C HIS A 108 15.99 1.59 8.46
N GLY A 109 15.41 0.55 9.05
CA GLY A 109 15.07 0.51 10.46
C GLY A 109 13.85 1.34 10.89
N SER A 110 12.99 1.76 9.95
CA SER A 110 11.72 2.39 10.34
C SER A 110 10.87 1.42 11.13
N LYS A 111 10.27 1.92 12.22
CA LYS A 111 9.41 1.13 13.11
C LYS A 111 8.07 1.83 13.29
N TYR A 112 7.04 1.02 13.38
CA TYR A 112 5.67 1.47 13.53
C TYR A 112 4.99 0.66 14.63
N TYR A 113 4.13 1.29 15.41
CA TYR A 113 3.24 0.61 16.33
C TYR A 113 2.26 -0.30 15.60
N GLY A 114 1.55 -1.16 16.30
CA GLY A 114 0.60 -2.11 15.72
C GLY A 114 -0.56 -1.46 14.97
N ASN A 115 -0.85 -0.19 15.24
CA ASN A 115 -1.81 0.62 14.50
C ASN A 115 -1.19 1.38 13.30
N GLY A 116 0.09 1.14 12.98
CA GLY A 116 0.80 1.74 11.86
C GLY A 116 1.42 3.11 12.10
N VAL A 117 1.30 3.71 13.28
CA VAL A 117 1.96 4.99 13.61
C VAL A 117 3.47 4.78 13.69
N ASN A 118 4.23 5.57 12.95
CA ASN A 118 5.69 5.54 12.98
C ASN A 118 6.22 6.17 14.28
N TYR A 119 7.16 5.50 14.92
CA TYR A 119 7.79 5.98 16.16
C TYR A 119 9.31 6.03 16.12
N ALA A 120 9.93 5.38 15.12
CA ALA A 120 11.39 5.38 14.97
C ALA A 120 11.79 5.19 13.50
N GLY A 121 13.01 5.62 13.19
CA GLY A 121 13.60 5.51 11.85
C GLY A 121 13.17 6.64 10.90
N PRO A 122 13.57 6.54 9.63
CA PRO A 122 13.45 7.64 8.67
C PRO A 122 12.07 7.80 8.02
N ALA A 123 11.09 6.93 8.28
CA ALA A 123 9.76 7.06 7.70
C ALA A 123 9.04 8.33 8.20
N PRO A 124 8.57 9.23 7.29
CA PRO A 124 8.03 10.51 7.68
C PRO A 124 6.56 10.47 8.13
N ARG A 125 5.87 9.35 7.91
CA ARG A 125 4.42 9.24 8.16
C ARG A 125 4.00 7.80 8.49
N PRO A 126 2.78 7.61 9.08
CA PRO A 126 2.22 6.30 9.37
C PRO A 126 2.01 5.43 8.14
N LEU A 127 1.88 4.11 8.35
CA LEU A 127 1.40 3.18 7.33
C LEU A 127 -0.04 3.53 6.94
N ASN A 128 -0.36 3.41 5.66
CA ASN A 128 -1.73 3.62 5.20
C ASN A 128 -2.65 2.51 5.71
N TRP A 129 -3.87 2.88 6.07
CA TRP A 129 -4.98 1.96 6.24
C TRP A 129 -5.84 2.02 4.99
N TYR A 130 -6.41 0.89 4.59
CA TYR A 130 -7.18 0.78 3.37
C TYR A 130 -8.63 0.40 3.66
N ARG A 131 -9.53 0.88 2.80
CA ARG A 131 -10.92 0.51 2.89
C ARG A 131 -11.11 -0.97 2.63
N LEU A 132 -11.88 -1.61 3.51
CA LEU A 132 -12.43 -2.94 3.33
C LEU A 132 -13.93 -2.85 3.08
N ALA A 133 -14.44 -3.73 2.22
CA ALA A 133 -15.86 -3.91 2.00
C ALA A 133 -16.15 -5.40 1.77
N VAL A 134 -17.41 -5.79 1.91
CA VAL A 134 -17.90 -7.10 1.49
C VAL A 134 -18.44 -6.97 0.08
N SER A 135 -18.00 -7.82 -0.84
CA SER A 135 -18.53 -7.89 -2.19
C SER A 135 -19.99 -8.35 -2.17
N PRO A 136 -20.91 -7.60 -2.77
CA PRO A 136 -22.32 -8.00 -2.80
C PRO A 136 -22.58 -9.25 -3.64
N ASP A 137 -21.66 -9.60 -4.55
CA ASP A 137 -21.85 -10.70 -5.49
C ASP A 137 -21.58 -12.07 -4.85
N ASP A 138 -20.54 -12.14 -3.99
CA ASP A 138 -20.00 -13.42 -3.49
C ASP A 138 -19.57 -13.40 -2.02
N GLY A 139 -19.81 -12.29 -1.31
CA GLY A 139 -19.50 -12.16 0.10
C GLY A 139 -18.01 -12.07 0.44
N GLN A 140 -17.11 -12.00 -0.55
CA GLN A 140 -15.68 -11.91 -0.30
C GLN A 140 -15.28 -10.51 0.23
N LEU A 141 -14.23 -10.48 1.04
CA LEU A 141 -13.58 -9.22 1.42
C LEU A 141 -12.90 -8.59 0.20
N VAL A 142 -13.18 -7.33 -0.01
CA VAL A 142 -12.55 -6.49 -1.05
C VAL A 142 -11.72 -5.44 -0.36
N VAL A 143 -10.45 -5.33 -0.74
CA VAL A 143 -9.54 -4.27 -0.30
C VAL A 143 -9.41 -3.26 -1.42
N ASP A 144 -9.54 -1.98 -1.10
CA ASP A 144 -9.33 -0.87 -2.02
C ASP A 144 -8.07 -0.09 -1.63
N LEU A 145 -6.98 -0.30 -2.37
CA LEU A 145 -5.69 0.36 -2.14
C LEU A 145 -5.68 1.83 -2.58
N SER A 146 -6.66 2.24 -3.40
CA SER A 146 -6.80 3.63 -3.84
C SER A 146 -7.51 4.51 -2.82
N GLU A 147 -8.15 3.91 -1.82
CA GLU A 147 -8.95 4.62 -0.82
C GLU A 147 -8.36 4.46 0.59
N PRO A 148 -7.39 5.31 0.99
CA PRO A 148 -6.90 5.35 2.35
C PRO A 148 -8.02 5.77 3.31
N VAL A 149 -8.07 5.12 4.47
CA VAL A 149 -9.05 5.41 5.52
C VAL A 149 -8.36 5.77 6.83
N ASN A 150 -9.14 6.30 7.77
CA ASN A 150 -8.64 6.59 9.11
C ASN A 150 -8.29 5.29 9.87
N ARG A 151 -7.40 5.40 10.85
CA ARG A 151 -6.90 4.27 11.65
C ARG A 151 -7.94 3.68 12.63
N ASP A 152 -9.08 4.29 12.74
CA ASP A 152 -10.25 3.81 13.48
C ASP A 152 -11.26 3.04 12.60
N PHE A 153 -11.02 2.99 11.29
CA PHE A 153 -11.88 2.25 10.37
C PHE A 153 -11.95 0.77 10.74
N ARG A 154 -13.16 0.25 10.85
CA ARG A 154 -13.45 -1.16 11.09
C ARG A 154 -14.62 -1.60 10.24
N LEU A 155 -14.46 -2.75 9.58
CA LEU A 155 -15.54 -3.45 8.89
C LEU A 155 -16.02 -4.58 9.79
N THR A 156 -17.29 -4.59 10.14
CA THR A 156 -17.92 -5.70 10.89
C THR A 156 -18.69 -6.59 9.93
N VAL A 157 -18.46 -7.90 10.01
CA VAL A 157 -19.08 -8.94 9.17
C VAL A 157 -19.77 -9.98 10.03
#